data_a87e09858a3031158b1958c1fd1b47d0
#
_entry.id   a87e09858a3031158b1958c1fd1b47d0
#
_cell.length_a   1.000
_cell.length_b   1.000
_cell.length_c   1.000
_cell.angle_alpha   90.00
_cell.angle_beta   90.00
_cell.angle_gamma   90.00
#
_symmetry.space_group_name_H-M   'P 1'
#
loop_
_entity.id
_entity.type
_entity.pdbx_description
1 polymer ?
#
loop_
_entity_poly.entity_id
_entity_poly.type
_entity_poly.pdbx_seq_one_letter_code
_entity_poly.pdbx_strand_id
1 'polypeptide(L)'
;MKLDSKIPEGHISQKWTDYKDHLKLVAPNNRPKIDIIVVGTGLAGASAAASLGEMGYNVKAFCFQDSPRRAHSIAAQGGINAAKNYQNDGDSTFRLFYDTIKGGDYRAREANVHRLAEV
;
A
#
# COMPACT_ATOMS: atom_id res chain seq x y z
N MET A 1 18.56 -19.11 -8.83
CA MET A 1 17.98 -18.43 -7.64
C MET A 1 16.47 -18.57 -7.72
N LYS A 2 15.84 -19.25 -6.76
CA LYS A 2 14.39 -19.36 -6.73
C LYS A 2 13.83 -18.09 -6.10
N LEU A 3 13.05 -17.33 -6.84
CA LEU A 3 12.39 -16.16 -6.31
C LEU A 3 11.23 -16.61 -5.42
N ASP A 4 11.30 -16.23 -4.14
CA ASP A 4 10.24 -16.44 -3.18
C ASP A 4 9.48 -15.12 -3.00
N SER A 5 8.19 -15.12 -3.35
CA SER A 5 7.33 -13.95 -3.20
C SER A 5 6.94 -13.67 -1.75
N LYS A 6 7.25 -14.60 -0.83
CA LYS A 6 6.88 -14.53 0.60
C LYS A 6 5.39 -14.24 0.82
N ILE A 7 4.55 -14.84 -0.01
CA ILE A 7 3.09 -14.73 0.13
C ILE A 7 2.65 -15.79 1.14
N PRO A 8 2.00 -15.42 2.25
CA PRO A 8 1.46 -16.37 3.22
C PRO A 8 0.46 -17.34 2.58
N GLU A 9 0.42 -18.56 3.06
CA GLU A 9 -0.61 -19.52 2.71
C GLU A 9 -1.95 -19.16 3.37
N GLY A 10 -3.03 -19.82 2.95
CA GLY A 10 -4.34 -19.65 3.54
C GLY A 10 -5.33 -18.86 2.70
N HIS A 11 -6.50 -18.61 3.27
CA HIS A 11 -7.58 -17.87 2.60
C HIS A 11 -7.18 -16.41 2.36
N ILE A 12 -7.60 -15.86 1.21
CA ILE A 12 -7.17 -14.51 0.78
C ILE A 12 -7.48 -13.41 1.78
N SER A 13 -8.61 -13.49 2.48
CA SER A 13 -9.01 -12.51 3.49
C SER A 13 -8.15 -12.55 4.76
N GLN A 14 -7.42 -13.65 5.01
CA GLN A 14 -6.57 -13.83 6.20
C GLN A 14 -5.09 -13.59 5.91
N LYS A 15 -4.67 -13.66 4.64
CA LYS A 15 -3.26 -13.55 4.26
C LYS A 15 -2.54 -12.31 4.81
N TRP A 16 -3.20 -11.17 4.88
CA TRP A 16 -2.62 -9.95 5.43
C TRP A 16 -2.41 -10.04 6.95
N THR A 17 -3.37 -10.59 7.66
CA THR A 17 -3.29 -10.79 9.12
C THR A 17 -2.15 -11.75 9.45
N ASP A 18 -2.09 -12.89 8.77
CA ASP A 18 -1.03 -13.89 8.95
C ASP A 18 0.36 -13.28 8.66
N TYR A 19 0.49 -12.51 7.58
CA TYR A 19 1.75 -11.83 7.27
C TYR A 19 2.16 -10.83 8.37
N LYS A 20 1.22 -10.03 8.84
CA LYS A 20 1.45 -9.02 9.88
C LYS A 20 1.88 -9.64 11.21
N ASP A 21 1.27 -10.73 11.60
CA ASP A 21 1.55 -11.40 12.87
C ASP A 21 2.95 -12.04 12.93
N HIS A 22 3.55 -12.32 11.76
CA HIS A 22 4.91 -12.85 11.64
C HIS A 22 5.99 -11.77 11.47
N LEU A 23 5.63 -10.48 11.39
CA LEU A 23 6.60 -9.41 11.23
C LEU A 23 7.40 -9.15 12.51
N LYS A 24 8.73 -9.09 12.36
CA LYS A 24 9.62 -8.61 13.43
C LYS A 24 9.62 -7.08 13.41
N LEU A 25 9.11 -6.49 14.48
CA LEU A 25 9.05 -5.04 14.64
C LEU A 25 10.39 -4.49 15.16
N VAL A 26 10.74 -3.29 14.69
CA VAL A 26 11.89 -2.54 15.20
C VAL A 26 11.52 -1.89 16.52
N ALA A 27 12.34 -2.11 17.55
CA ALA A 27 12.15 -1.49 18.85
C ALA A 27 12.18 0.06 18.72
N PRO A 28 11.31 0.81 19.41
CA PRO A 28 11.22 2.26 19.27
C PRO A 28 12.55 2.99 19.41
N ASN A 29 13.40 2.59 20.36
CA ASN A 29 14.71 3.21 20.61
C ASN A 29 15.74 2.99 19.47
N ASN A 30 15.48 2.08 18.57
CA ASN A 30 16.34 1.82 17.41
C ASN A 30 15.85 2.51 16.14
N ARG A 31 14.62 2.98 16.10
CA ARG A 31 14.03 3.62 14.92
C ARG A 31 14.81 4.86 14.45
N PRO A 32 15.26 5.79 15.34
CA PRO A 32 16.01 6.96 14.91
C PRO A 32 17.41 6.65 14.35
N LYS A 33 17.89 5.41 14.53
CA LYS A 33 19.18 4.95 14.01
C LYS A 33 19.09 4.37 12.58
N ILE A 34 17.87 4.26 12.06
CA ILE A 34 17.60 3.67 10.75
C ILE A 34 17.26 4.79 9.78
N ASP A 35 18.07 4.95 8.75
CA ASP A 35 17.79 5.81 7.61
C ASP A 35 16.91 5.07 6.60
N ILE A 36 15.77 5.66 6.26
CA ILE A 36 14.85 5.13 5.25
C ILE A 36 14.83 6.08 4.06
N ILE A 37 15.10 5.54 2.89
CA ILE A 37 15.03 6.27 1.64
C ILE A 37 13.71 5.96 0.95
N VAL A 38 12.91 6.99 0.71
CA VAL A 38 11.66 6.91 -0.05
C VAL A 38 11.88 7.56 -1.41
N VAL A 39 11.70 6.80 -2.47
CA VAL A 39 11.83 7.29 -3.85
C VAL A 39 10.44 7.46 -4.47
N GLY A 40 10.12 8.70 -4.80
CA GLY A 40 8.82 9.12 -5.30
C GLY A 40 7.98 9.81 -4.23
N THR A 41 7.37 10.93 -4.60
CA THR A 41 6.57 11.78 -3.69
C THR A 41 5.11 11.86 -4.12
N GLY A 42 4.61 10.84 -4.82
CA GLY A 42 3.19 10.63 -5.06
C GLY A 42 2.47 10.19 -3.79
N LEU A 43 1.21 9.80 -3.91
CA LEU A 43 0.38 9.39 -2.77
C LEU A 43 1.06 8.30 -1.90
N ALA A 44 1.58 7.26 -2.54
CA ALA A 44 2.23 6.15 -1.82
C ALA A 44 3.51 6.59 -1.10
N GLY A 45 4.40 7.31 -1.79
CA GLY A 45 5.66 7.76 -1.21
C GLY A 45 5.47 8.80 -0.11
N ALA A 46 4.57 9.75 -0.31
CA ALA A 46 4.26 10.76 0.71
C ALA A 46 3.63 10.14 1.96
N SER A 47 2.68 9.20 1.80
CA SER A 47 2.08 8.49 2.92
C SER A 47 3.11 7.65 3.68
N ALA A 48 3.98 6.93 2.95
CA ALA A 48 5.04 6.15 3.57
C ALA A 48 6.03 7.05 4.34
N ALA A 49 6.46 8.16 3.74
CA ALA A 49 7.39 9.09 4.39
C ALA A 49 6.78 9.73 5.65
N ALA A 50 5.51 10.15 5.59
CA ALA A 50 4.81 10.71 6.72
C ALA A 50 4.66 9.69 7.87
N SER A 51 4.14 8.50 7.56
CA SER A 51 3.94 7.45 8.58
C SER A 51 5.25 6.99 9.22
N LEU A 52 6.29 6.81 8.43
CA LEU A 52 7.59 6.41 8.94
C LEU A 52 8.24 7.51 9.80
N GLY A 53 8.10 8.77 9.39
CA GLY A 53 8.55 9.92 10.19
C GLY A 53 7.81 10.01 11.52
N GLU A 54 6.48 9.85 11.51
CA GLU A 54 5.65 9.81 12.72
C GLU A 54 6.05 8.67 13.65
N MET A 55 6.44 7.52 13.10
CA MET A 55 6.95 6.39 13.88
C MET A 55 8.34 6.62 14.47
N GLY A 56 9.03 7.72 14.13
CA GLY A 56 10.35 8.09 14.65
C GLY A 56 11.53 7.56 13.84
N TYR A 57 11.33 7.17 12.60
CA TYR A 57 12.42 6.84 11.68
C TYR A 57 13.04 8.10 11.06
N ASN A 58 14.31 7.99 10.66
CA ASN A 58 14.99 9.05 9.91
C ASN A 58 14.68 8.87 8.41
N VAL A 59 13.79 9.70 7.86
CA VAL A 59 13.28 9.53 6.50
C VAL A 59 13.85 10.57 5.56
N LYS A 60 14.38 10.11 4.41
CA LYS A 60 14.84 10.94 3.30
C LYS A 60 13.97 10.64 2.06
N ALA A 61 13.17 11.60 1.63
CA ALA A 61 12.32 11.44 0.46
C ALA A 61 12.94 12.15 -0.76
N PHE A 62 13.01 11.43 -1.87
CA PHE A 62 13.53 11.91 -3.14
C PHE A 62 12.46 11.88 -4.22
N CYS A 63 12.40 12.91 -5.05
CA CYS A 63 11.58 12.92 -6.25
C CYS A 63 12.41 13.38 -7.46
N PHE A 64 11.97 12.91 -8.62
CA PHE A 64 12.60 13.28 -9.89
C PHE A 64 12.27 14.74 -10.29
N GLN A 65 11.12 15.22 -9.86
CA GLN A 65 10.60 16.54 -10.24
C GLN A 65 11.15 17.63 -9.29
N ASP A 66 11.10 18.87 -9.76
CA ASP A 66 11.50 20.07 -9.02
C ASP A 66 10.61 20.38 -7.80
N SER A 67 9.46 19.72 -7.69
CA SER A 67 8.54 19.86 -6.57
C SER A 67 7.76 18.56 -6.31
N PRO A 68 7.56 18.17 -5.04
CA PRO A 68 6.70 17.03 -4.69
C PRO A 68 5.26 17.22 -5.16
N ARG A 69 4.80 18.47 -5.36
CA ARG A 69 3.46 18.79 -5.83
C ARG A 69 3.21 18.44 -7.30
N ARG A 70 4.25 18.11 -8.05
CA ARG A 70 4.14 17.68 -9.46
C ARG A 70 3.91 16.18 -9.62
N ALA A 71 3.80 15.45 -8.53
CA ALA A 71 3.41 14.05 -8.58
C ALA A 71 2.03 13.90 -9.22
N HIS A 72 1.84 12.83 -9.99
CA HIS A 72 0.58 12.57 -10.70
C HIS A 72 -0.63 12.53 -9.76
N SER A 73 -0.47 12.00 -8.55
CA SER A 73 -1.50 11.97 -7.51
C SER A 73 -2.02 13.34 -7.09
N ILE A 74 -1.26 14.40 -7.35
CA ILE A 74 -1.66 15.79 -7.05
C ILE A 74 -2.07 16.54 -8.33
N ALA A 75 -1.37 16.30 -9.43
CA ALA A 75 -1.64 16.93 -10.71
C ALA A 75 -2.91 16.40 -11.39
N ALA A 76 -3.22 15.14 -11.23
CA ALA A 76 -4.48 14.53 -11.64
C ALA A 76 -5.53 14.61 -10.52
N GLN A 77 -6.78 14.38 -10.87
CA GLN A 77 -7.86 14.34 -9.89
C GLN A 77 -7.68 13.16 -8.93
N GLY A 78 -7.87 13.39 -7.64
CA GLY A 78 -7.65 12.41 -6.58
C GLY A 78 -8.81 11.45 -6.32
N GLY A 79 -9.52 10.99 -7.36
CA GLY A 79 -10.58 9.99 -7.20
C GLY A 79 -10.03 8.64 -6.75
N ILE A 80 -10.61 8.07 -5.71
CA ILE A 80 -10.30 6.73 -5.20
C ILE A 80 -11.57 5.89 -5.24
N ASN A 81 -11.50 4.72 -5.87
CA ASN A 81 -12.60 3.77 -5.86
C ASN A 81 -12.73 3.14 -4.47
N ALA A 82 -13.96 3.02 -3.99
CA ALA A 82 -14.27 2.40 -2.71
C ALA A 82 -15.55 1.56 -2.82
N ALA A 83 -15.55 0.41 -2.17
CA ALA A 83 -16.69 -0.50 -2.14
C ALA A 83 -17.70 -0.04 -1.06
N LYS A 84 -18.61 0.84 -1.40
CA LYS A 84 -19.55 1.47 -0.45
C LYS A 84 -21.01 1.04 -0.59
N ASN A 85 -21.38 0.49 -1.72
CA ASN A 85 -22.76 0.02 -2.00
C ASN A 85 -23.87 1.02 -1.61
N TYR A 86 -23.65 2.31 -1.81
CA TYR A 86 -24.57 3.36 -1.40
C TYR A 86 -25.94 3.27 -2.10
N GLN A 87 -25.97 2.79 -3.33
CA GLN A 87 -27.17 2.65 -4.14
C GLN A 87 -27.79 1.25 -4.08
N ASN A 88 -27.23 0.39 -3.24
CA ASN A 88 -27.65 -1.01 -3.13
C ASN A 88 -27.67 -1.75 -4.48
N ASP A 89 -26.66 -1.49 -5.31
CA ASP A 89 -26.49 -2.02 -6.68
C ASP A 89 -25.61 -3.29 -6.74
N GLY A 90 -25.35 -3.91 -5.59
CA GLY A 90 -24.51 -5.10 -5.45
C GLY A 90 -23.01 -4.82 -5.38
N ASP A 91 -22.61 -3.57 -5.10
CA ASP A 91 -21.21 -3.26 -4.86
C ASP A 91 -20.69 -3.96 -3.60
N SER A 92 -19.44 -4.40 -3.65
CA SER A 92 -18.81 -5.15 -2.55
C SER A 92 -17.29 -5.08 -2.63
N THR A 93 -16.64 -5.32 -1.50
CA THR A 93 -15.19 -5.49 -1.42
C THR A 93 -14.69 -6.52 -2.44
N PHE A 94 -15.40 -7.64 -2.58
CA PHE A 94 -15.03 -8.69 -3.54
C PHE A 94 -15.14 -8.21 -4.99
N ARG A 95 -16.18 -7.45 -5.33
CA ARG A 95 -16.35 -6.88 -6.66
C ARG A 95 -15.22 -5.91 -7.00
N LEU A 96 -14.90 -4.98 -6.12
CA LEU A 96 -13.79 -4.06 -6.28
C LEU A 96 -12.45 -4.79 -6.43
N PHE A 97 -12.22 -5.79 -5.59
CA PHE A 97 -11.05 -6.66 -5.67
C PHE A 97 -10.95 -7.37 -7.03
N TYR A 98 -12.02 -8.05 -7.44
CA TYR A 98 -12.05 -8.81 -8.70
C TYR A 98 -11.83 -7.91 -9.91
N ASP A 99 -12.52 -6.79 -9.98
CA ASP A 99 -12.42 -5.84 -11.09
C ASP A 99 -11.02 -5.22 -11.17
N THR A 100 -10.38 -4.96 -10.04
CA THR A 100 -9.00 -4.45 -9.97
C THR A 100 -8.00 -5.51 -10.46
N ILE A 101 -8.14 -6.76 -10.05
CA ILE A 101 -7.28 -7.87 -10.49
C ILE A 101 -7.45 -8.09 -11.99
N LYS A 102 -8.68 -8.15 -12.48
CA LYS A 102 -9.00 -8.34 -13.90
C LYS A 102 -8.49 -7.19 -14.77
N GLY A 103 -8.73 -5.95 -14.35
CA GLY A 103 -8.26 -4.75 -15.04
C GLY A 103 -6.74 -4.64 -15.10
N GLY A 104 -6.02 -5.23 -14.15
CA GLY A 104 -4.57 -5.34 -14.10
C GLY A 104 -3.99 -6.58 -14.79
N ASP A 105 -4.77 -7.26 -15.67
CA ASP A 105 -4.33 -8.48 -16.38
C ASP A 105 -3.85 -9.60 -15.44
N TYR A 106 -4.43 -9.71 -14.26
CA TYR A 106 -4.08 -10.72 -13.24
C TYR A 106 -2.60 -10.68 -12.79
N ARG A 107 -1.94 -9.52 -12.90
CA ARG A 107 -0.52 -9.36 -12.53
C ARG A 107 -0.31 -8.87 -11.11
N ALA A 108 -1.33 -8.33 -10.48
CA ALA A 108 -1.24 -7.82 -9.13
C ALA A 108 -1.20 -8.94 -8.08
N ARG A 109 -0.63 -8.65 -6.92
CA ARG A 109 -0.68 -9.57 -5.77
C ARG A 109 -2.07 -9.50 -5.14
N GLU A 110 -2.81 -10.58 -5.23
CA GLU A 110 -4.20 -10.68 -4.79
C GLU A 110 -4.40 -10.25 -3.33
N ALA A 111 -3.54 -10.72 -2.42
CA ALA A 111 -3.65 -10.37 -1.01
C ALA A 111 -3.54 -8.86 -0.75
N ASN A 112 -2.69 -8.15 -1.49
CA ASN A 112 -2.53 -6.70 -1.36
C ASN A 112 -3.75 -5.96 -1.92
N VAL A 113 -4.26 -6.40 -3.07
CA VAL A 113 -5.46 -5.79 -3.68
C VAL A 113 -6.69 -6.04 -2.84
N HIS A 114 -6.84 -7.25 -2.28
CA HIS A 114 -7.95 -7.57 -1.39
C HIS A 114 -7.91 -6.67 -0.14
N ARG A 115 -6.73 -6.55 0.48
CA ARG A 115 -6.55 -5.67 1.64
C ARG A 115 -6.89 -4.21 1.33
N LEU A 116 -6.46 -3.70 0.17
CA LEU A 116 -6.79 -2.34 -0.26
C LEU A 116 -8.30 -2.14 -0.45
N ALA A 117 -9.01 -3.16 -0.93
CA ALA A 117 -10.45 -3.09 -1.11
C ALA A 117 -11.24 -3.15 0.22
N GLU A 118 -10.65 -3.71 1.28
CA GLU A 118 -11.26 -3.81 2.62
C GLU A 118 -11.18 -2.51 3.44
N VAL A 119 -10.13 -1.69 3.25
CA VAL A 119 -9.85 -0.48 4.05
C VAL A 119 -10.29 0.78 3.36
#